data_6639641a3b98454883682470cfa25870
#
_entry.id   6639641a3b98454883682470cfa25870
#
_cell.length_a   1.000
_cell.length_b   1.000
_cell.length_c   1.000
_cell.angle_alpha   90.00
_cell.angle_beta   90.00
_cell.angle_gamma   90.00
#
_symmetry.space_group_name_H-M   'P 1'
#
loop_
_entity.id
_entity.type
_entity.pdbx_description
1 polymer ?
#
loop_
_entity_poly.entity_id
_entity_poly.type
_entity_poly.pdbx_seq_one_letter_code
_entity_poly.pdbx_strand_id
1 'polypeptide(L)'
;VWCDMRVASESAVFGVFCRRFGGPMPNGTTVRLPRIVGESRALDILMTGRPIDAEEAMRIGLADRLVPEGQALTAAKELAHTLAGFPQLAMLSDRNSASTQWDYPEEEAIDREIAGSMPAMRGGFQSGAGRFTDGGVGRHGKFE
;
A
#
# COMPACT_ATOMS: atom_id res chain seq x y z
N VAL A 1 -0.93 -8.17 5.28
CA VAL A 1 -0.61 -8.28 3.84
C VAL A 1 -1.84 -8.09 2.93
N TRP A 2 -3.05 -7.99 3.47
CA TRP A 2 -4.29 -7.75 2.69
C TRP A 2 -4.64 -6.26 2.55
N CYS A 3 -4.14 -5.42 3.45
CA CYS A 3 -4.32 -3.97 3.36
C CYS A 3 -3.34 -3.34 2.37
N ASP A 4 -3.76 -2.25 1.74
CA ASP A 4 -2.92 -1.50 0.80
C ASP A 4 -1.77 -0.82 1.53
N MET A 5 -2.04 -0.26 2.71
CA MET A 5 -1.06 0.39 3.58
C MET A 5 -1.11 -0.19 4.99
N ARG A 6 0.03 -0.14 5.68
CA ARG A 6 0.22 -0.73 7.01
C ARG A 6 0.93 0.28 7.91
N VAL A 7 0.23 0.74 8.94
CA VAL A 7 0.79 1.57 10.00
C VAL A 7 1.11 0.66 11.18
N ALA A 8 2.34 0.65 11.63
CA ALA A 8 2.81 -0.20 12.72
C ALA A 8 3.28 0.63 13.91
N SER A 9 3.09 0.10 15.11
CA SER A 9 3.74 0.61 16.32
C SER A 9 5.23 0.27 16.30
N GLU A 10 6.07 1.11 16.90
CA GLU A 10 7.49 0.83 17.11
C GLU A 10 7.75 -0.45 17.92
N SER A 11 6.77 -0.89 18.71
CA SER A 11 6.82 -2.15 19.47
C SER A 11 6.25 -3.36 18.69
N ALA A 12 5.82 -3.17 17.43
CA ALA A 12 5.20 -4.25 16.67
C ALA A 12 6.20 -5.34 16.28
N VAL A 13 5.76 -6.58 16.38
CA VAL A 13 6.51 -7.75 15.93
C VAL A 13 5.69 -8.52 14.91
N PHE A 14 6.28 -8.76 13.75
CA PHE A 14 5.68 -9.52 12.66
C PHE A 14 6.36 -10.89 12.55
N GLY A 15 5.63 -11.89 12.00
CA GLY A 15 6.22 -13.19 11.74
C GLY A 15 5.21 -14.24 11.28
N VAL A 16 5.74 -15.32 10.72
CA VAL A 16 4.99 -16.51 10.33
C VAL A 16 5.26 -17.61 11.36
N PHE A 17 4.84 -17.37 12.59
CA PHE A 17 5.21 -18.21 13.75
C PHE A 17 4.62 -19.63 13.69
N CYS A 18 3.51 -19.86 12.97
CA CYS A 18 2.94 -21.17 12.76
C CYS A 18 3.90 -22.16 12.08
N ARG A 19 4.92 -21.66 11.35
CA ARG A 19 5.95 -22.49 10.72
C ARG A 19 6.69 -23.37 11.72
N ARG A 20 6.94 -22.86 12.93
CA ARG A 20 7.64 -23.58 14.00
C ARG A 20 6.86 -24.79 14.54
N PHE A 21 5.56 -24.82 14.27
CA PHE A 21 4.64 -25.88 14.71
C PHE A 21 4.09 -26.71 13.53
N GLY A 22 4.71 -26.62 12.34
CA GLY A 22 4.28 -27.36 11.16
C GLY A 22 3.04 -26.81 10.46
N GLY A 23 2.50 -25.66 10.90
CA GLY A 23 1.31 -25.04 10.30
C GLY A 23 1.64 -24.36 8.96
N PRO A 24 0.88 -24.64 7.87
CA PRO A 24 0.97 -23.86 6.64
C PRO A 24 0.25 -22.51 6.77
N MET A 25 0.44 -21.63 5.77
CA MET A 25 -0.21 -20.29 5.69
C MET A 25 -1.24 -20.27 4.55
N PRO A 26 -2.46 -20.83 4.73
CA PRO A 26 -3.46 -20.91 3.65
C PRO A 26 -4.33 -19.64 3.53
N ASN A 27 -3.81 -18.48 3.88
CA ASN A 27 -4.53 -17.19 3.94
C ASN A 27 -4.05 -16.16 2.91
N GLY A 28 -3.34 -16.61 1.86
CA GLY A 28 -2.79 -15.75 0.82
C GLY A 28 -1.45 -15.08 1.16
N THR A 29 -0.90 -15.30 2.35
CA THR A 29 0.39 -14.68 2.74
C THR A 29 1.52 -15.12 1.82
N THR A 30 1.58 -16.40 1.43
CA THR A 30 2.63 -16.92 0.54
C THR A 30 2.62 -16.33 -0.87
N VAL A 31 1.48 -15.77 -1.29
CA VAL A 31 1.32 -15.09 -2.59
C VAL A 31 1.59 -13.59 -2.45
N ARG A 32 1.05 -12.96 -1.41
CA ARG A 32 1.08 -11.50 -1.27
C ARG A 32 2.37 -10.99 -0.66
N LEU A 33 2.96 -11.71 0.29
CA LEU A 33 4.19 -11.26 0.96
C LEU A 33 5.36 -11.07 -0.01
N PRO A 34 5.64 -12.00 -0.96
CA PRO A 34 6.69 -11.78 -1.95
C PRO A 34 6.48 -10.55 -2.84
N ARG A 35 5.22 -10.20 -3.13
CA ARG A 35 4.89 -9.00 -3.90
C ARG A 35 5.12 -7.70 -3.12
N ILE A 36 5.14 -7.77 -1.79
CA ILE A 36 5.36 -6.61 -0.90
C ILE A 36 6.85 -6.43 -0.60
N VAL A 37 7.53 -7.50 -0.16
CA VAL A 37 8.91 -7.39 0.36
C VAL A 37 9.98 -7.97 -0.55
N GLY A 38 9.58 -8.54 -1.69
CA GLY A 38 10.45 -9.31 -2.58
C GLY A 38 10.58 -10.77 -2.16
N GLU A 39 10.86 -11.65 -3.14
CA GLU A 39 10.83 -13.10 -2.96
C GLU A 39 11.83 -13.60 -1.90
N SER A 40 13.09 -13.15 -1.97
CA SER A 40 14.14 -13.61 -1.05
C SER A 40 13.82 -13.31 0.42
N ARG A 41 13.34 -12.10 0.72
CA ARG A 41 12.93 -11.73 2.09
C ARG A 41 11.68 -12.45 2.52
N ALA A 42 10.72 -12.64 1.63
CA ALA A 42 9.52 -13.40 1.93
C ALA A 42 9.85 -14.86 2.27
N LEU A 43 10.76 -15.50 1.53
CA LEU A 43 11.21 -16.86 1.79
C LEU A 43 11.93 -16.98 3.15
N ASP A 44 12.80 -16.03 3.49
CA ASP A 44 13.41 -15.99 4.84
C ASP A 44 12.34 -15.96 5.93
N ILE A 45 11.37 -15.06 5.83
CA ILE A 45 10.27 -14.93 6.80
C ILE A 45 9.42 -16.20 6.87
N LEU A 46 9.02 -16.74 5.72
CA LEU A 46 8.13 -17.88 5.61
C LEU A 46 8.78 -19.19 6.08
N MET A 47 10.06 -19.38 5.76
CA MET A 47 10.76 -20.64 6.03
C MET A 47 11.29 -20.70 7.46
N THR A 48 11.83 -19.60 7.98
CA THR A 48 12.42 -19.57 9.32
C THR A 48 11.39 -19.36 10.42
N GLY A 49 10.30 -18.65 10.13
CA GLY A 49 9.32 -18.21 11.13
C GLY A 49 9.97 -17.31 12.20
N ARG A 50 11.04 -16.59 11.85
CA ARG A 50 11.69 -15.65 12.77
C ARG A 50 10.82 -14.42 13.02
N PRO A 51 10.99 -13.76 14.16
CA PRO A 51 10.38 -12.47 14.38
C PRO A 51 11.06 -11.39 13.52
N ILE A 52 10.27 -10.39 13.13
CA ILE A 52 10.69 -9.17 12.44
C ILE A 52 10.20 -8.02 13.30
N ASP A 53 11.11 -7.19 13.77
CA ASP A 53 10.75 -5.97 14.49
C ASP A 53 10.19 -4.88 13.58
N ALA A 54 9.71 -3.80 14.18
CA ALA A 54 9.08 -2.71 13.47
C ALA A 54 10.04 -1.98 12.52
N GLU A 55 11.30 -1.82 12.91
CA GLU A 55 12.33 -1.16 12.11
C GLU A 55 12.68 -2.01 10.87
N GLU A 56 12.86 -3.30 11.05
CA GLU A 56 13.06 -4.22 9.92
C GLU A 56 11.85 -4.22 9.00
N ALA A 57 10.63 -4.27 9.55
CA ALA A 57 9.39 -4.24 8.78
C ALA A 57 9.29 -2.97 7.92
N MET A 58 9.66 -1.81 8.46
CA MET A 58 9.73 -0.56 7.70
C MET A 58 10.79 -0.60 6.60
N ARG A 59 11.99 -1.08 6.93
CA ARG A 59 13.12 -1.15 5.97
C ARG A 59 12.84 -2.05 4.77
N ILE A 60 12.09 -3.13 4.96
CA ILE A 60 11.76 -4.09 3.88
C ILE A 60 10.43 -3.78 3.18
N GLY A 61 9.71 -2.73 3.56
CA GLY A 61 8.43 -2.36 2.98
C GLY A 61 7.24 -3.19 3.48
N LEU A 62 7.40 -3.96 4.56
CA LEU A 62 6.28 -4.67 5.19
C LEU A 62 5.40 -3.71 6.00
N ALA A 63 5.97 -2.70 6.64
CA ALA A 63 5.26 -1.55 7.19
C ALA A 63 5.53 -0.31 6.33
N ASP A 64 4.53 0.56 6.19
CA ASP A 64 4.64 1.79 5.40
C ASP A 64 4.87 3.00 6.31
N ARG A 65 4.54 2.90 7.59
CA ARG A 65 4.74 3.95 8.61
C ARG A 65 4.96 3.33 9.97
N LEU A 66 5.87 3.94 10.76
CA LEU A 66 6.06 3.64 12.16
C LEU A 66 5.56 4.80 13.02
N VAL A 67 4.93 4.47 14.13
CA VAL A 67 4.42 5.43 15.11
C VAL A 67 4.69 4.92 16.53
N PRO A 68 4.73 5.81 17.54
CA PRO A 68 4.87 5.43 18.92
C PRO A 68 3.82 4.39 19.37
N GLU A 69 4.14 3.65 20.41
CA GLU A 69 3.25 2.62 20.95
C GLU A 69 1.87 3.19 21.30
N GLY A 70 0.83 2.43 20.92
CA GLY A 70 -0.58 2.80 21.13
C GLY A 70 -1.15 3.76 20.08
N GLN A 71 -0.34 4.33 19.18
CA GLN A 71 -0.81 5.34 18.22
C GLN A 71 -1.17 4.77 16.83
N ALA A 72 -0.92 3.50 16.57
CA ALA A 72 -1.10 2.92 15.23
C ALA A 72 -2.53 3.08 14.67
N LEU A 73 -3.56 2.88 15.50
CA LEU A 73 -4.94 3.03 15.08
C LEU A 73 -5.30 4.49 14.78
N THR A 74 -4.85 5.42 15.61
CA THR A 74 -5.09 6.86 15.41
C THR A 74 -4.45 7.34 14.12
N ALA A 75 -3.17 7.04 13.91
CA ALA A 75 -2.44 7.41 12.70
C ALA A 75 -3.01 6.74 11.44
N ALA A 76 -3.48 5.49 11.53
CA ALA A 76 -4.13 4.82 10.41
C ALA A 76 -5.46 5.49 10.03
N LYS A 77 -6.24 5.95 11.03
CA LYS A 77 -7.48 6.71 10.79
C LYS A 77 -7.20 8.08 10.17
N GLU A 78 -6.19 8.80 10.64
CA GLU A 78 -5.76 10.08 10.06
C GLU A 78 -5.34 9.91 8.60
N LEU A 79 -4.55 8.87 8.31
CA LEU A 79 -4.20 8.53 6.93
C LEU A 79 -5.43 8.23 6.08
N ALA A 80 -6.39 7.46 6.59
CA ALA A 80 -7.62 7.14 5.90
C ALA A 80 -8.48 8.39 5.63
N HIS A 81 -8.57 9.32 6.59
CA HIS A 81 -9.26 10.60 6.41
C HIS A 81 -8.57 11.47 5.34
N THR A 82 -7.25 11.51 5.32
CA THR A 82 -6.47 12.21 4.29
C THR A 82 -6.80 11.64 2.90
N LEU A 83 -6.77 10.32 2.75
CA LEU A 83 -7.10 9.65 1.49
C LEU A 83 -8.55 9.87 1.06
N ALA A 84 -9.48 9.89 2.01
CA ALA A 84 -10.90 10.17 1.74
C ALA A 84 -11.13 11.61 1.23
N GLY A 85 -10.24 12.55 1.54
CA GLY A 85 -10.28 13.92 1.04
C GLY A 85 -9.78 14.09 -0.41
N PHE A 86 -9.09 13.10 -0.97
CA PHE A 86 -8.58 13.18 -2.34
C PHE A 86 -9.66 12.89 -3.40
N PRO A 87 -9.45 13.33 -4.66
CA PRO A 87 -10.33 12.98 -5.78
C PRO A 87 -10.39 11.46 -6.00
N GLN A 88 -11.48 10.84 -5.59
CA GLN A 88 -11.62 9.38 -5.49
C GLN A 88 -11.49 8.66 -6.83
N LEU A 89 -12.01 9.25 -7.92
CA LEU A 89 -11.96 8.62 -9.25
C LEU A 89 -10.52 8.33 -9.70
N ALA A 90 -9.62 9.29 -9.55
CA ALA A 90 -8.20 9.11 -9.91
C ALA A 90 -7.52 8.11 -8.97
N MET A 91 -7.61 8.34 -7.66
CA MET A 91 -6.95 7.50 -6.66
C MET A 91 -7.39 6.04 -6.74
N LEU A 92 -8.70 5.78 -6.90
CA LEU A 92 -9.22 4.42 -7.00
C LEU A 92 -8.89 3.75 -8.32
N SER A 93 -8.78 4.51 -9.42
CA SER A 93 -8.30 4.01 -10.70
C SER A 93 -6.86 3.51 -10.59
N ASP A 94 -5.97 4.35 -10.06
CA ASP A 94 -4.55 4.00 -9.88
C ASP A 94 -4.38 2.82 -8.92
N ARG A 95 -5.11 2.83 -7.79
CA ARG A 95 -5.11 1.71 -6.85
C ARG A 95 -5.55 0.41 -7.51
N ASN A 96 -6.63 0.46 -8.30
CA ASN A 96 -7.13 -0.73 -8.99
C ASN A 96 -6.11 -1.26 -9.98
N SER A 97 -5.55 -0.41 -10.82
CA SER A 97 -4.49 -0.78 -11.78
C SER A 97 -3.30 -1.41 -11.06
N ALA A 98 -2.74 -0.73 -10.06
CA ALA A 98 -1.59 -1.22 -9.29
C ALA A 98 -1.85 -2.56 -8.60
N SER A 99 -3.08 -2.85 -8.16
CA SER A 99 -3.40 -4.10 -7.47
C SER A 99 -3.72 -5.26 -8.40
N THR A 100 -4.21 -5.00 -9.61
CA THR A 100 -4.63 -6.03 -10.57
C THR A 100 -3.62 -6.31 -11.67
N GLN A 101 -2.58 -5.49 -11.83
CA GLN A 101 -1.57 -5.65 -12.88
C GLN A 101 -0.96 -7.05 -12.96
N TRP A 102 -0.87 -7.73 -11.81
CA TRP A 102 -0.28 -9.06 -11.72
C TRP A 102 -1.10 -10.15 -12.42
N ASP A 103 -2.34 -9.85 -12.80
CA ASP A 103 -3.25 -10.81 -13.44
C ASP A 103 -3.12 -10.80 -14.98
N TYR A 104 -2.30 -9.89 -15.53
CA TYR A 104 -2.16 -9.64 -16.97
C TYR A 104 -0.69 -9.58 -17.40
N PRO A 105 -0.38 -9.86 -18.68
CA PRO A 105 0.88 -9.45 -19.31
C PRO A 105 1.04 -7.92 -19.21
N GLU A 106 2.29 -7.44 -19.12
CA GLU A 106 2.59 -6.01 -18.91
C GLU A 106 1.91 -5.09 -19.93
N GLU A 107 1.96 -5.44 -21.21
CA GLU A 107 1.35 -4.65 -22.29
C GLU A 107 -0.18 -4.51 -22.09
N GLU A 108 -0.86 -5.62 -21.76
CA GLU A 108 -2.31 -5.59 -21.48
C GLU A 108 -2.61 -4.84 -20.18
N ALA A 109 -1.76 -4.94 -19.15
CA ALA A 109 -1.91 -4.19 -17.91
C ALA A 109 -1.86 -2.67 -18.17
N ILE A 110 -0.94 -2.20 -19.02
CA ILE A 110 -0.81 -0.80 -19.42
C ILE A 110 -2.05 -0.33 -20.18
N ASP A 111 -2.56 -1.12 -21.12
CA ASP A 111 -3.79 -0.77 -21.85
C ASP A 111 -4.98 -0.64 -20.90
N ARG A 112 -5.09 -1.52 -19.90
CA ARG A 112 -6.14 -1.48 -18.88
C ARG A 112 -5.99 -0.28 -17.93
N GLU A 113 -4.77 0.10 -17.56
CA GLU A 113 -4.48 1.32 -16.80
C GLU A 113 -4.97 2.56 -17.54
N ILE A 114 -4.61 2.69 -18.82
CA ILE A 114 -5.03 3.81 -19.67
C ILE A 114 -6.56 3.86 -19.75
N ALA A 115 -7.20 2.74 -20.08
CA ALA A 115 -8.66 2.67 -20.18
C ALA A 115 -9.36 3.00 -18.85
N GLY A 116 -8.84 2.50 -17.74
CA GLY A 116 -9.38 2.73 -16.39
C GLY A 116 -9.23 4.16 -15.91
N SER A 117 -8.19 4.88 -16.34
CA SER A 117 -7.94 6.28 -15.97
C SER A 117 -8.86 7.28 -16.70
N MET A 118 -9.44 6.91 -17.84
CA MET A 118 -10.22 7.80 -18.70
C MET A 118 -11.40 8.50 -18.00
N PRO A 119 -12.19 7.86 -17.12
CA PRO A 119 -13.24 8.55 -16.36
C PRO A 119 -12.71 9.67 -15.48
N ALA A 120 -11.57 9.46 -14.81
CA ALA A 120 -10.92 10.48 -13.99
C ALA A 120 -10.38 11.65 -14.83
N MET A 121 -9.79 11.35 -15.99
CA MET A 121 -9.29 12.36 -16.94
C MET A 121 -10.43 13.24 -17.47
N ARG A 122 -11.59 12.67 -17.77
CA ARG A 122 -12.74 13.42 -18.29
C ARG A 122 -13.51 14.18 -17.21
N GLY A 123 -13.58 13.65 -15.99
CA GLY A 123 -14.46 14.15 -14.93
C GLY A 123 -13.82 15.08 -13.90
N GLY A 124 -12.51 15.01 -13.70
CA GLY A 124 -11.89 15.68 -12.55
C GLY A 124 -10.56 16.37 -12.80
N PHE A 125 -9.81 15.93 -13.82
CA PHE A 125 -8.46 16.43 -14.06
C PHE A 125 -8.42 17.93 -14.35
N GLN A 126 -9.34 18.44 -15.18
CA GLN A 126 -9.37 19.87 -15.55
C GLN A 126 -9.65 20.78 -14.33
N SER A 127 -10.59 20.38 -13.46
CA SER A 127 -10.87 21.14 -12.24
C SER A 127 -9.74 21.06 -11.21
N GLY A 128 -9.04 19.93 -11.13
CA GLY A 128 -7.84 19.75 -10.32
C GLY A 128 -6.67 20.58 -10.83
N ALA A 129 -6.43 20.57 -12.14
CA ALA A 129 -5.39 21.40 -12.76
C ALA A 129 -5.64 22.90 -12.57
N GLY A 130 -6.90 23.36 -12.67
CA GLY A 130 -7.28 24.73 -12.37
C GLY A 130 -6.90 25.14 -10.94
N ARG A 131 -7.24 24.34 -9.94
CA ARG A 131 -6.86 24.60 -8.54
C ARG A 131 -5.34 24.65 -8.33
N PHE A 132 -4.57 23.86 -9.06
CA PHE A 132 -3.11 23.88 -9.01
C PHE A 132 -2.54 25.16 -9.65
N THR A 133 -3.12 25.63 -10.76
CA THR A 133 -2.66 26.85 -11.46
C THR A 133 -3.06 28.14 -10.73
N ASP A 134 -4.26 28.14 -10.10
CA ASP A 134 -4.85 29.36 -9.51
C ASP A 134 -4.32 29.71 -8.12
N GLY A 135 -3.44 28.93 -7.54
CA GLY A 135 -2.82 29.46 -6.34
C GLY A 135 -2.40 28.55 -5.26
N GLY A 136 -2.26 27.28 -5.52
CA GLY A 136 -1.40 26.72 -4.55
C GLY A 136 -1.74 25.44 -3.86
N VAL A 137 -2.86 24.83 -4.08
CA VAL A 137 -3.10 23.47 -3.56
C VAL A 137 -2.25 22.48 -4.34
N GLY A 138 -1.40 21.73 -3.67
CA GLY A 138 -0.54 20.70 -4.29
C GLY A 138 0.87 21.16 -4.65
N ARG A 139 1.20 22.45 -4.64
CA ARG A 139 2.57 22.91 -4.89
C ARG A 139 3.49 22.59 -3.72
N HIS A 140 4.65 21.97 -4.02
CA HIS A 140 5.67 21.61 -3.03
C HIS A 140 5.15 20.74 -1.87
N GLY A 141 4.16 19.83 -2.15
CA GLY A 141 3.61 18.95 -1.13
C GLY A 141 2.63 19.61 -0.17
N LYS A 142 2.15 20.80 -0.46
CA LYS A 142 1.09 21.48 0.33
C LYS A 142 -0.26 21.02 -0.22
N PHE A 143 -0.99 20.25 0.55
CA PHE A 143 -2.31 19.69 0.19
C PHE A 143 -3.48 20.38 0.87
N GLU A 144 -3.22 21.45 1.64
CA GLU A 144 -4.21 22.30 2.32
C GLU A 144 -4.36 23.66 1.63
#